data_eab6e8f5e25b30c4fa80b444993a3daf
#
_entry.id   eab6e8f5e25b30c4fa80b444993a3daf
#
_cell.length_a   1.000
_cell.length_b   1.000
_cell.length_c   1.000
_cell.angle_alpha   90.00
_cell.angle_beta   90.00
_cell.angle_gamma   90.00
#
_symmetry.space_group_name_H-M   'P 1'
#
loop_
_entity.id
_entity.type
_entity.pdbx_description
1 polymer ?
#
loop_
_entity_poly.entity_id
_entity_poly.type
_entity_poly.pdbx_seq_one_letter_code
_entity_poly.pdbx_strand_id
1 'polypeptide(L)'
;MRMFQTAASSFENQVPLELQGALAVSLPALAVSKGLSDVRLWGILETAGPEGTRDYVIAQGVKRGVYLDGEILVEKCTYLTMNGTTWVDVEPVTDADTIVRCEKLAVKALTGDLGYKNILVEPIPVDEEAEAAAAAAAEEAAAAAAAAAAEAGEEAPAAEEPAPPAEGEEEEEAKPTTMEVVVTELTRVAHMVAAIDEDTSVVPKGANVLINTKILPNSSYAGLTIPNDIKSFAHFRSCKRTVPLIETMDFLPELTGDIKGSWSLIYDEVTQQTTLRSLLWPGYKFVHCNKSRTYMALYIGAGNINPDLPFSL
;
A
#
# COMPACT_ATOMS: atom_id res chain seq x y z
N MET A 1 1.97 -0.25 27.70
CA MET A 1 1.59 1.10 28.16
C MET A 1 2.78 2.01 28.48
N ARG A 2 3.91 1.53 29.00
CA ARG A 2 5.12 2.36 29.24
C ARG A 2 5.86 2.81 27.95
N MET A 3 5.65 2.15 26.82
CA MET A 3 6.29 2.54 25.54
C MET A 3 5.78 3.87 24.98
N PHE A 4 4.50 4.21 25.19
CA PHE A 4 3.95 5.49 24.77
C PHE A 4 4.57 6.68 25.51
N GLN A 5 4.97 6.53 26.76
CA GLN A 5 5.35 7.68 27.60
C GLN A 5 6.75 8.24 27.33
N THR A 6 7.71 7.45 26.88
CA THR A 6 9.11 7.95 26.71
C THR A 6 9.45 8.35 25.28
N ALA A 7 8.85 7.69 24.27
CA ALA A 7 8.95 8.13 22.87
C ALA A 7 7.87 9.17 22.54
N ALA A 8 6.79 9.22 23.31
CA ALA A 8 5.66 10.13 23.14
C ALA A 8 6.06 11.61 23.24
N SER A 9 7.03 11.98 24.07
CA SER A 9 7.48 13.38 24.16
C SER A 9 7.96 13.95 22.82
N SER A 10 8.48 13.13 21.93
CA SER A 10 8.88 13.54 20.58
C SER A 10 7.70 13.65 19.59
N PHE A 11 6.53 13.16 19.97
CA PHE A 11 5.30 13.14 19.17
C PHE A 11 4.12 13.85 19.87
N GLU A 12 4.29 14.30 21.13
CA GLU A 12 3.22 14.88 21.96
C GLU A 12 2.46 16.04 21.29
N ASN A 13 3.18 16.83 20.47
CA ASN A 13 2.57 17.97 19.78
C ASN A 13 1.92 17.60 18.43
N GLN A 14 2.03 16.35 17.99
CA GLN A 14 1.56 15.92 16.66
C GLN A 14 0.23 15.18 16.73
N VAL A 15 -0.09 14.58 17.87
CA VAL A 15 -1.35 13.86 18.08
C VAL A 15 -2.22 14.63 19.08
N PRO A 16 -3.47 14.98 18.78
CA PRO A 16 -4.36 15.66 19.70
C PRO A 16 -4.51 14.90 21.02
N LEU A 17 -4.54 15.62 22.15
CA LEU A 17 -4.61 15.03 23.48
C LEU A 17 -5.87 14.16 23.69
N GLU A 18 -6.99 14.57 23.11
CA GLU A 18 -8.24 13.82 23.14
C GLU A 18 -8.07 12.44 22.45
N LEU A 19 -7.42 12.45 21.29
CA LEU A 19 -7.13 11.23 20.55
C LEU A 19 -6.16 10.32 21.32
N GLN A 20 -5.12 10.89 21.95
CA GLN A 20 -4.21 10.12 22.81
C GLN A 20 -4.95 9.41 23.94
N GLY A 21 -5.90 10.11 24.60
CA GLY A 21 -6.74 9.54 25.65
C GLY A 21 -7.62 8.40 25.15
N ALA A 22 -8.26 8.58 23.99
CA ALA A 22 -9.08 7.55 23.35
C ALA A 22 -8.26 6.31 22.97
N LEU A 23 -7.09 6.51 22.33
CA LEU A 23 -6.18 5.44 21.91
C LEU A 23 -5.59 4.66 23.08
N ALA A 24 -5.31 5.30 24.22
CA ALA A 24 -4.79 4.63 25.39
C ALA A 24 -5.74 3.54 25.94
N VAL A 25 -7.03 3.68 25.70
CA VAL A 25 -8.05 2.71 26.10
C VAL A 25 -8.38 1.73 24.97
N SER A 26 -8.53 2.24 23.74
CA SER A 26 -9.04 1.45 22.63
C SER A 26 -8.00 0.49 22.04
N LEU A 27 -6.70 0.85 22.00
CA LEU A 27 -5.65 -0.04 21.46
C LEU A 27 -5.49 -1.35 22.27
N PRO A 28 -5.42 -1.33 23.63
CA PRO A 28 -5.41 -2.56 24.40
C PRO A 28 -6.68 -3.40 24.21
N ALA A 29 -7.84 -2.76 24.12
CA ALA A 29 -9.10 -3.45 23.86
C ALA A 29 -9.11 -4.12 22.48
N LEU A 30 -8.59 -3.44 21.45
CA LEU A 30 -8.41 -3.98 20.11
C LEU A 30 -7.48 -5.20 20.13
N ALA A 31 -6.34 -5.11 20.82
CA ALA A 31 -5.40 -6.23 20.94
C ALA A 31 -6.05 -7.49 21.52
N VAL A 32 -6.84 -7.32 22.58
CA VAL A 32 -7.56 -8.43 23.23
C VAL A 32 -8.65 -8.99 22.31
N SER A 33 -9.46 -8.13 21.69
CA SER A 33 -10.60 -8.55 20.84
C SER A 33 -10.17 -9.31 19.60
N LYS A 34 -9.01 -8.95 19.01
CA LYS A 34 -8.46 -9.57 17.79
C LYS A 34 -7.38 -10.62 18.08
N GLY A 35 -7.01 -10.84 19.34
CA GLY A 35 -5.99 -11.82 19.72
C GLY A 35 -4.58 -11.49 19.22
N LEU A 36 -4.26 -10.21 19.11
CA LEU A 36 -2.98 -9.73 18.59
C LEU A 36 -1.94 -9.66 19.71
N SER A 37 -0.70 -10.04 19.41
CA SER A 37 0.40 -10.01 20.38
C SER A 37 0.93 -8.60 20.63
N ASP A 38 0.90 -7.75 19.62
CA ASP A 38 1.36 -6.37 19.69
C ASP A 38 0.49 -5.50 18.78
N VAL A 39 0.00 -4.38 19.30
CA VAL A 39 -0.77 -3.39 18.54
C VAL A 39 -0.19 -2.01 18.80
N ARG A 40 0.08 -1.26 17.76
CA ARG A 40 0.68 0.08 17.81
C ARG A 40 -0.14 1.06 17.00
N LEU A 41 -0.10 2.29 17.37
CA LEU A 41 -0.48 3.38 16.49
C LEU A 41 0.53 3.41 15.33
N TRP A 42 0.04 3.23 14.11
CA TRP A 42 0.85 3.34 12.90
C TRP A 42 0.97 4.79 12.47
N GLY A 43 -0.13 5.54 12.51
CA GLY A 43 -0.10 6.95 12.15
C GLY A 43 -1.47 7.55 11.90
N ILE A 44 -1.42 8.73 11.29
CA ILE A 44 -2.58 9.52 10.90
C ILE A 44 -2.41 9.90 9.42
N LEU A 45 -3.42 9.56 8.62
CA LEU A 45 -3.53 10.05 7.24
C LEU A 45 -4.45 11.28 7.23
N GLU A 46 -3.88 12.39 6.78
CA GLU A 46 -4.59 13.66 6.65
C GLU A 46 -5.58 13.60 5.49
N THR A 47 -6.76 14.13 5.71
CA THR A 47 -7.82 14.21 4.70
C THR A 47 -8.05 15.66 4.27
N ALA A 48 -8.40 15.87 3.01
CA ALA A 48 -8.74 17.17 2.45
C ALA A 48 -10.26 17.29 2.19
N GLY A 49 -11.05 16.63 3.01
CA GLY A 49 -12.50 16.69 2.90
C GLY A 49 -13.10 18.02 3.38
N PRO A 50 -14.41 18.22 3.20
CA PRO A 50 -15.12 19.41 3.66
C PRO A 50 -15.03 19.58 5.18
N GLU A 51 -15.31 20.79 5.67
CA GLU A 51 -15.32 21.07 7.11
C GLU A 51 -16.12 20.02 7.91
N GLY A 52 -15.48 19.44 8.93
CA GLY A 52 -16.06 18.40 9.76
C GLY A 52 -15.63 16.98 9.43
N THR A 53 -14.89 16.75 8.34
CA THR A 53 -14.23 15.46 8.09
C THR A 53 -13.06 15.28 9.05
N ARG A 54 -12.85 14.03 9.44
CA ARG A 54 -11.77 13.67 10.39
C ARG A 54 -10.72 12.88 9.66
N ASP A 55 -9.48 13.09 10.07
CA ASP A 55 -8.34 12.32 9.61
C ASP A 55 -8.49 10.84 9.96
N TYR A 56 -7.88 10.00 9.14
CA TYR A 56 -7.85 8.57 9.37
C TYR A 56 -6.73 8.20 10.34
N VAL A 57 -7.11 7.70 11.50
CA VAL A 57 -6.18 7.18 12.50
C VAL A 57 -6.01 5.69 12.29
N ILE A 58 -4.79 5.25 12.09
CA ILE A 58 -4.47 3.87 11.71
C ILE A 58 -3.66 3.21 12.83
N ALA A 59 -4.10 2.01 13.22
CA ALA A 59 -3.36 1.11 14.09
C ALA A 59 -2.93 -0.13 13.32
N GLN A 60 -1.79 -0.66 13.67
CA GLN A 60 -1.26 -1.86 13.06
C GLN A 60 -0.88 -2.87 14.15
N GLY A 61 -1.29 -4.11 13.92
CA GLY A 61 -0.96 -5.25 14.75
C GLY A 61 -0.13 -6.27 13.98
N VAL A 62 0.82 -6.91 14.65
CA VAL A 62 1.55 -8.03 14.10
C VAL A 62 0.80 -9.31 14.46
N LYS A 63 0.33 -10.02 13.45
CA LYS A 63 -0.34 -11.30 13.59
C LYS A 63 0.65 -12.45 13.56
N ARG A 64 1.63 -12.38 12.68
CA ARG A 64 2.60 -13.43 12.48
C ARG A 64 3.92 -12.89 11.96
N GLY A 65 5.01 -13.42 12.51
CA GLY A 65 6.35 -13.24 11.96
C GLY A 65 7.05 -14.60 11.97
N VAL A 66 7.39 -15.11 10.79
CA VAL A 66 7.98 -16.46 10.61
C VAL A 66 9.05 -16.43 9.54
N TYR A 67 10.12 -17.21 9.77
CA TYR A 67 11.08 -17.57 8.73
C TYR A 67 10.76 -18.97 8.22
N LEU A 68 10.55 -19.11 6.93
CA LEU A 68 10.21 -20.36 6.29
C LEU A 68 10.86 -20.44 4.90
N ASP A 69 11.57 -21.53 4.59
CA ASP A 69 12.10 -21.87 3.26
C ASP A 69 12.86 -20.74 2.55
N GLY A 70 13.65 -19.97 3.29
CA GLY A 70 14.42 -18.85 2.75
C GLY A 70 13.65 -17.53 2.68
N GLU A 71 12.41 -17.52 3.16
CA GLU A 71 11.58 -16.32 3.20
C GLU A 71 11.30 -15.87 4.63
N ILE A 72 11.41 -14.56 4.86
CA ILE A 72 10.97 -13.92 6.09
C ILE A 72 9.55 -13.41 5.83
N LEU A 73 8.58 -14.02 6.52
CA LEU A 73 7.18 -13.67 6.39
C LEU A 73 6.75 -12.82 7.60
N VAL A 74 6.27 -11.61 7.34
CA VAL A 74 5.74 -10.72 8.36
C VAL A 74 4.29 -10.38 8.01
N GLU A 75 3.35 -10.98 8.71
CA GLU A 75 1.93 -10.76 8.53
C GLU A 75 1.46 -9.69 9.51
N LYS A 76 0.99 -8.58 8.96
CA LYS A 76 0.47 -7.43 9.72
C LYS A 76 -1.02 -7.28 9.46
N CYS A 77 -1.76 -6.80 10.46
CA CYS A 77 -3.18 -6.45 10.35
C CYS A 77 -3.33 -4.95 10.57
N THR A 78 -4.07 -4.31 9.70
CA THR A 78 -4.31 -2.86 9.73
C THR A 78 -5.74 -2.58 10.18
N TYR A 79 -5.89 -1.61 11.05
CA TYR A 79 -7.16 -1.16 11.61
C TYR A 79 -7.26 0.34 11.47
N LEU A 80 -8.44 0.83 11.14
CA LEU A 80 -8.70 2.25 10.91
C LEU A 80 -9.79 2.75 11.84
N THR A 81 -9.64 3.97 12.32
CA THR A 81 -10.65 4.69 13.08
C THR A 81 -10.63 6.18 12.75
N MET A 82 -11.77 6.84 12.86
CA MET A 82 -11.87 8.31 12.75
C MET A 82 -12.00 8.99 14.11
N ASN A 83 -12.42 8.26 15.12
CA ASN A 83 -12.73 8.80 16.46
C ASN A 83 -11.82 8.24 17.58
N GLY A 84 -10.90 7.33 17.24
CA GLY A 84 -10.01 6.70 18.20
C GLY A 84 -10.66 5.61 19.08
N THR A 85 -11.94 5.29 18.87
CA THR A 85 -12.67 4.34 19.72
C THR A 85 -13.20 3.13 18.98
N THR A 86 -13.78 3.32 17.80
CA THR A 86 -14.36 2.26 16.97
C THR A 86 -13.41 1.93 15.82
N TRP A 87 -13.01 0.67 15.72
CA TRP A 87 -12.04 0.19 14.75
C TRP A 87 -12.71 -0.58 13.62
N VAL A 88 -12.32 -0.26 12.40
CA VAL A 88 -12.72 -0.95 11.18
C VAL A 88 -11.52 -1.75 10.68
N ASP A 89 -11.75 -3.01 10.30
CA ASP A 89 -10.70 -3.83 9.70
C ASP A 89 -10.38 -3.31 8.29
N VAL A 90 -9.09 -3.21 7.98
CA VAL A 90 -8.59 -2.81 6.66
C VAL A 90 -7.94 -4.03 6.03
N GLU A 91 -8.59 -4.58 5.01
CA GLU A 91 -8.07 -5.74 4.29
C GLU A 91 -6.94 -5.32 3.34
N PRO A 92 -5.84 -6.09 3.27
CA PRO A 92 -4.77 -5.81 2.33
C PRO A 92 -5.24 -6.01 0.89
N VAL A 93 -4.84 -5.11 0.01
CA VAL A 93 -5.12 -5.21 -1.43
C VAL A 93 -4.11 -6.18 -2.04
N THR A 94 -4.61 -7.31 -2.59
CA THR A 94 -3.77 -8.34 -3.21
C THR A 94 -3.95 -8.41 -4.74
N ASP A 95 -5.02 -7.83 -5.24
CA ASP A 95 -5.35 -7.82 -6.66
C ASP A 95 -4.49 -6.79 -7.41
N ALA A 96 -3.74 -7.27 -8.43
CA ALA A 96 -2.80 -6.44 -9.20
C ALA A 96 -3.49 -5.28 -9.93
N ASP A 97 -4.68 -5.52 -10.50
CA ASP A 97 -5.42 -4.49 -11.23
C ASP A 97 -5.89 -3.39 -10.27
N THR A 98 -6.33 -3.78 -9.08
CA THR A 98 -6.75 -2.83 -8.04
C THR A 98 -5.57 -2.01 -7.53
N ILE A 99 -4.37 -2.60 -7.41
CA ILE A 99 -3.13 -1.89 -7.06
C ILE A 99 -2.83 -0.79 -8.10
N VAL A 100 -2.81 -1.13 -9.38
CA VAL A 100 -2.57 -0.17 -10.47
C VAL A 100 -3.60 0.96 -10.47
N ARG A 101 -4.88 0.64 -10.19
CA ARG A 101 -5.94 1.65 -10.08
C ARG A 101 -5.73 2.57 -8.87
N CYS A 102 -5.30 2.03 -7.73
CA CYS A 102 -4.96 2.83 -6.56
C CYS A 102 -3.76 3.76 -6.83
N GLU A 103 -2.75 3.30 -7.57
CA GLU A 103 -1.60 4.12 -7.98
C GLU A 103 -2.02 5.30 -8.87
N LYS A 104 -2.93 5.08 -9.83
CA LYS A 104 -3.51 6.16 -10.66
C LYS A 104 -4.23 7.22 -9.81
N LEU A 105 -4.78 6.82 -8.66
CA LEU A 105 -5.47 7.69 -7.72
C LEU A 105 -4.56 8.28 -6.63
N ALA A 106 -3.28 7.92 -6.58
CA ALA A 106 -2.37 8.31 -5.49
C ALA A 106 -2.26 9.83 -5.30
N VAL A 107 -2.33 10.60 -6.39
CA VAL A 107 -2.24 12.07 -6.35
C VAL A 107 -3.51 12.72 -5.79
N LYS A 108 -4.66 12.03 -5.84
CA LYS A 108 -5.92 12.58 -5.37
C LYS A 108 -5.97 12.55 -3.84
N ALA A 109 -6.25 13.70 -3.21
CA ALA A 109 -6.40 13.78 -1.76
C ALA A 109 -7.52 12.85 -1.23
N LEU A 110 -7.38 12.40 0.01
CA LEU A 110 -8.39 11.62 0.71
C LEU A 110 -9.56 12.52 1.13
N THR A 111 -10.78 12.01 1.04
CA THR A 111 -12.01 12.80 1.31
C THR A 111 -12.47 12.74 2.76
N GLY A 112 -12.03 11.75 3.54
CA GLY A 112 -12.49 11.53 4.91
C GLY A 112 -13.81 10.76 5.01
N ASP A 113 -14.29 10.18 3.89
CA ASP A 113 -15.43 9.26 3.85
C ASP A 113 -14.99 7.92 3.29
N LEU A 114 -14.97 6.90 4.12
CA LEU A 114 -14.56 5.53 3.74
C LEU A 114 -15.46 4.91 2.66
N GLY A 115 -16.70 5.34 2.59
CA GLY A 115 -17.67 4.88 1.58
C GLY A 115 -17.56 5.61 0.24
N TYR A 116 -16.73 6.66 0.15
CA TYR A 116 -16.57 7.41 -1.08
C TYR A 116 -16.04 6.52 -2.21
N LYS A 117 -16.72 6.61 -3.35
CA LYS A 117 -16.43 5.81 -4.54
C LYS A 117 -15.68 6.67 -5.55
N ASN A 118 -14.44 6.30 -5.83
CA ASN A 118 -13.68 6.87 -6.92
C ASN A 118 -14.00 6.07 -8.19
N ILE A 119 -14.57 6.74 -9.18
CA ILE A 119 -14.91 6.15 -10.48
C ILE A 119 -13.72 6.39 -11.41
N LEU A 120 -13.18 5.31 -11.96
CA LEU A 120 -12.17 5.31 -13.00
C LEU A 120 -12.81 4.79 -14.28
N VAL A 121 -12.58 5.47 -15.38
CA VAL A 121 -13.00 5.03 -16.71
C VAL A 121 -11.81 4.35 -17.35
N GLU A 122 -11.91 3.05 -17.57
CA GLU A 122 -10.86 2.25 -18.21
C GLU A 122 -11.39 1.69 -19.54
N PRO A 123 -10.54 1.58 -20.58
CA PRO A 123 -10.92 0.88 -21.80
C PRO A 123 -11.23 -0.58 -21.45
N ILE A 124 -12.25 -1.13 -22.07
CA ILE A 124 -12.55 -2.55 -21.91
C ILE A 124 -11.35 -3.34 -22.43
N PRO A 125 -10.78 -4.26 -21.66
CA PRO A 125 -9.72 -5.12 -22.16
C PRO A 125 -10.26 -5.89 -23.37
N VAL A 126 -9.66 -5.64 -24.51
CA VAL A 126 -9.97 -6.40 -25.73
C VAL A 126 -9.25 -7.73 -25.55
N ASP A 127 -9.99 -8.81 -25.45
CA ASP A 127 -9.41 -10.14 -25.49
C ASP A 127 -8.87 -10.37 -26.91
N GLU A 128 -7.57 -10.17 -27.11
CA GLU A 128 -6.89 -10.33 -28.39
C GLU A 128 -7.15 -11.74 -29.00
N GLU A 129 -7.34 -12.75 -28.14
CA GLU A 129 -7.73 -14.10 -28.59
C GLU A 129 -9.17 -14.16 -29.10
N ALA A 130 -10.09 -13.41 -28.51
CA ALA A 130 -11.47 -13.35 -28.97
C ALA A 130 -11.59 -12.54 -30.26
N GLU A 131 -10.82 -11.47 -30.41
CA GLU A 131 -10.77 -10.67 -31.63
C GLU A 131 -10.11 -11.43 -32.78
N ALA A 132 -9.00 -12.14 -32.50
CA ALA A 132 -8.35 -13.03 -33.47
C ALA A 132 -9.26 -14.18 -33.88
N ALA A 133 -10.01 -14.76 -32.96
CA ALA A 133 -11.00 -15.82 -33.27
C ALA A 133 -12.18 -15.28 -34.09
N ALA A 134 -12.66 -14.07 -33.76
CA ALA A 134 -13.71 -13.41 -34.54
C ALA A 134 -13.25 -13.00 -35.94
N ALA A 135 -12.03 -12.51 -36.07
CA ALA A 135 -11.41 -12.19 -37.36
C ALA A 135 -11.21 -13.45 -38.23
N ALA A 136 -10.74 -14.57 -37.63
CA ALA A 136 -10.59 -15.84 -38.30
C ALA A 136 -11.93 -16.43 -38.76
N ALA A 137 -12.95 -16.32 -37.92
CA ALA A 137 -14.32 -16.77 -38.25
C ALA A 137 -14.95 -15.91 -39.37
N ALA A 138 -14.67 -14.60 -39.39
CA ALA A 138 -15.13 -13.70 -40.41
C ALA A 138 -14.43 -13.98 -41.76
N GLU A 139 -13.12 -14.30 -41.73
CA GLU A 139 -12.35 -14.68 -42.94
C GLU A 139 -12.80 -16.02 -43.50
N GLU A 140 -13.13 -17.01 -42.62
CA GLU A 140 -13.67 -18.30 -43.02
C GLU A 140 -15.09 -18.18 -43.59
N ALA A 141 -15.93 -17.30 -43.03
CA ALA A 141 -17.24 -16.99 -43.55
C ALA A 141 -17.18 -16.26 -44.94
N ALA A 142 -16.24 -15.34 -45.09
CA ALA A 142 -16.01 -14.66 -46.37
C ALA A 142 -15.48 -15.60 -47.42
N ALA A 143 -14.59 -16.54 -47.06
CA ALA A 143 -14.08 -17.58 -47.96
C ALA A 143 -15.18 -18.56 -48.40
N ALA A 144 -16.08 -18.94 -47.44
CA ALA A 144 -17.22 -19.81 -47.75
C ALA A 144 -18.24 -19.11 -48.67
N ALA A 145 -18.47 -17.78 -48.46
CA ALA A 145 -19.36 -16.99 -49.30
C ALA A 145 -18.77 -16.83 -50.73
N ALA A 146 -17.46 -16.65 -50.85
CA ALA A 146 -16.76 -16.57 -52.12
C ALA A 146 -16.77 -17.91 -52.87
N ALA A 147 -16.65 -19.04 -52.17
CA ALA A 147 -16.78 -20.39 -52.75
C ALA A 147 -18.20 -20.69 -53.24
N ALA A 148 -19.21 -20.27 -52.49
CA ALA A 148 -20.62 -20.41 -52.88
C ALA A 148 -20.99 -19.55 -54.10
N ALA A 149 -20.39 -18.36 -54.24
CA ALA A 149 -20.54 -17.49 -55.41
C ALA A 149 -19.85 -18.04 -56.67
N ALA A 150 -18.78 -18.85 -56.50
CA ALA A 150 -18.07 -19.49 -57.59
C ALA A 150 -18.81 -20.73 -58.17
N GLU A 151 -19.67 -21.39 -57.40
CA GLU A 151 -20.50 -22.51 -57.87
C GLU A 151 -21.81 -22.08 -58.57
N ALA A 152 -22.28 -20.83 -58.36
CA ALA A 152 -23.43 -20.26 -59.05
C ALA A 152 -22.95 -19.50 -60.29
N GLY A 153 -22.43 -20.25 -61.25
CA GLY A 153 -22.20 -19.70 -62.60
C GLY A 153 -23.50 -19.55 -63.34
N GLU A 154 -23.91 -18.29 -63.62
CA GLU A 154 -24.54 -17.96 -64.91
C GLU A 154 -24.85 -16.45 -65.00
N GLU A 155 -24.38 -15.88 -66.12
CA GLU A 155 -24.89 -14.74 -66.89
C GLU A 155 -25.29 -13.42 -66.22
N ALA A 156 -24.52 -12.41 -66.57
CA ALA A 156 -24.88 -11.00 -66.46
C ALA A 156 -25.91 -10.60 -67.54
N PRO A 157 -26.84 -9.68 -67.23
CA PRO A 157 -27.08 -8.57 -68.14
C PRO A 157 -26.97 -7.18 -67.46
N ALA A 158 -26.34 -6.33 -68.21
CA ALA A 158 -26.41 -4.88 -68.38
C ALA A 158 -27.08 -3.99 -67.29
N ALA A 159 -26.27 -3.05 -66.86
CA ALA A 159 -26.44 -1.69 -66.35
C ALA A 159 -27.88 -1.10 -66.34
N GLU A 160 -28.28 -0.71 -65.11
CA GLU A 160 -29.19 0.44 -64.88
C GLU A 160 -28.67 1.27 -63.70
N GLU A 161 -28.77 2.60 -63.85
CA GLU A 161 -28.23 3.63 -62.94
C GLU A 161 -28.78 3.51 -61.51
N PRO A 162 -28.01 3.89 -60.50
CA PRO A 162 -28.40 3.79 -59.08
C PRO A 162 -29.35 4.92 -58.71
N ALA A 163 -30.52 4.56 -58.14
CA ALA A 163 -31.34 5.46 -57.39
C ALA A 163 -30.71 5.78 -56.02
N PRO A 164 -30.95 6.99 -55.44
CA PRO A 164 -30.30 7.41 -54.23
C PRO A 164 -30.73 6.56 -53.05
N PRO A 165 -29.82 6.30 -52.08
CA PRO A 165 -30.12 5.49 -50.89
C PRO A 165 -31.11 6.21 -49.98
N ALA A 166 -32.15 5.48 -49.60
CA ALA A 166 -33.00 5.89 -48.51
C ALA A 166 -32.20 5.88 -47.20
N GLU A 167 -32.24 7.01 -46.51
CA GLU A 167 -31.75 7.16 -45.16
C GLU A 167 -32.54 6.21 -44.23
N GLY A 168 -31.93 5.10 -43.91
CA GLY A 168 -32.27 4.28 -42.76
C GLY A 168 -31.09 4.38 -41.81
N GLU A 169 -31.13 5.32 -40.90
CA GLU A 169 -30.25 5.36 -39.74
C GLU A 169 -30.54 4.13 -38.87
N GLU A 170 -29.88 3.00 -39.16
CA GLU A 170 -29.61 2.02 -38.10
C GLU A 170 -28.48 2.62 -37.27
N GLU A 171 -28.84 3.26 -36.15
CA GLU A 171 -27.93 3.51 -35.06
C GLU A 171 -27.33 2.17 -34.63
N GLU A 172 -26.18 1.79 -35.18
CA GLU A 172 -25.31 0.83 -34.53
C GLU A 172 -25.02 1.40 -33.13
N GLU A 173 -25.70 0.86 -32.13
CA GLU A 173 -25.36 1.10 -30.73
C GLU A 173 -23.87 0.74 -30.57
N ALA A 174 -23.02 1.77 -30.61
CA ALA A 174 -21.61 1.66 -30.40
C ALA A 174 -21.41 0.95 -29.06
N LYS A 175 -20.94 -0.30 -29.09
CA LYS A 175 -20.61 -1.05 -27.88
C LYS A 175 -19.75 -0.16 -26.99
N PRO A 176 -20.05 -0.04 -25.70
CA PRO A 176 -19.31 0.82 -24.81
C PRO A 176 -17.83 0.40 -24.82
N THR A 177 -16.98 1.27 -25.36
CA THR A 177 -15.53 1.05 -25.47
C THR A 177 -14.81 1.21 -24.13
N THR A 178 -15.54 1.67 -23.10
CA THR A 178 -15.01 1.97 -21.76
C THR A 178 -15.89 1.37 -20.70
N MET A 179 -15.27 0.90 -19.62
CA MET A 179 -15.95 0.42 -18.43
C MET A 179 -15.66 1.34 -17.25
N GLU A 180 -16.66 1.56 -16.41
CA GLU A 180 -16.49 2.28 -15.15
C GLU A 180 -16.08 1.30 -14.06
N VAL A 181 -14.91 1.54 -13.46
CA VAL A 181 -14.42 0.75 -12.33
C VAL A 181 -14.46 1.60 -11.08
N VAL A 182 -15.04 1.06 -10.02
CA VAL A 182 -15.21 1.74 -8.74
C VAL A 182 -14.13 1.28 -7.76
N VAL A 183 -13.34 2.23 -7.24
CA VAL A 183 -12.38 2.01 -6.16
C VAL A 183 -12.86 2.76 -4.92
N THR A 184 -13.09 2.05 -3.81
CA THR A 184 -13.51 2.68 -2.54
C THR A 184 -12.33 3.40 -1.88
N GLU A 185 -12.63 4.42 -1.08
CA GLU A 185 -11.58 5.13 -0.33
C GLU A 185 -10.88 4.21 0.68
N LEU A 186 -11.61 3.27 1.28
CA LEU A 186 -11.02 2.26 2.17
C LEU A 186 -9.94 1.43 1.47
N THR A 187 -10.18 1.00 0.23
CA THR A 187 -9.22 0.25 -0.59
C THR A 187 -7.98 1.10 -0.92
N ARG A 188 -8.18 2.40 -1.21
CA ARG A 188 -7.08 3.34 -1.43
C ARG A 188 -6.21 3.51 -0.19
N VAL A 189 -6.85 3.68 0.98
CA VAL A 189 -6.15 3.78 2.26
C VAL A 189 -5.37 2.49 2.55
N ALA A 190 -5.97 1.32 2.30
CA ALA A 190 -5.28 0.04 2.47
C ALA A 190 -4.00 -0.06 1.64
N HIS A 191 -4.09 0.28 0.35
CA HIS A 191 -2.94 0.30 -0.56
C HIS A 191 -1.87 1.32 -0.11
N MET A 192 -2.28 2.54 0.24
CA MET A 192 -1.38 3.62 0.67
C MET A 192 -0.62 3.24 1.94
N VAL A 193 -1.30 2.66 2.93
CA VAL A 193 -0.66 2.18 4.17
C VAL A 193 0.33 1.06 3.87
N ALA A 194 -0.02 0.12 2.98
CA ALA A 194 0.86 -0.97 2.59
C ALA A 194 2.13 -0.46 1.90
N ALA A 195 2.00 0.48 0.96
CA ALA A 195 3.12 1.09 0.25
C ALA A 195 4.07 1.85 1.20
N ILE A 196 3.52 2.68 2.10
CA ILE A 196 4.32 3.40 3.09
C ILE A 196 5.01 2.41 4.03
N ASP A 197 4.31 1.37 4.49
CA ASP A 197 4.86 0.39 5.44
C ASP A 197 5.95 -0.48 4.80
N GLU A 198 5.85 -0.78 3.51
CA GLU A 198 6.88 -1.49 2.75
C GLU A 198 8.22 -0.72 2.79
N ASP A 199 8.17 0.59 2.59
CA ASP A 199 9.37 1.43 2.52
C ASP A 199 9.84 1.95 3.88
N THR A 200 8.95 2.03 4.89
CA THR A 200 9.26 2.78 6.13
C THR A 200 9.18 1.97 7.41
N SER A 201 8.89 0.69 7.38
CA SER A 201 8.78 -0.15 8.58
C SER A 201 10.13 -0.38 9.24
N VAL A 202 10.65 0.61 9.98
CA VAL A 202 11.99 0.58 10.59
C VAL A 202 11.96 -0.05 11.98
N VAL A 203 12.95 -0.91 12.25
CA VAL A 203 13.26 -1.44 13.58
C VAL A 203 14.76 -1.36 13.84
N PRO A 204 15.19 -1.20 15.13
CA PRO A 204 16.60 -1.26 15.45
C PRO A 204 17.13 -2.69 15.32
N LYS A 205 18.35 -2.86 14.86
CA LYS A 205 19.01 -4.18 14.82
C LYS A 205 19.10 -4.77 16.22
N GLY A 206 18.93 -6.08 16.30
CA GLY A 206 18.93 -6.80 17.58
C GLY A 206 17.63 -6.66 18.38
N ALA A 207 16.68 -5.79 17.98
CA ALA A 207 15.38 -5.68 18.66
C ALA A 207 14.47 -6.90 18.45
N ASN A 208 14.69 -7.64 17.38
CA ASN A 208 13.99 -8.89 17.09
C ASN A 208 14.98 -10.04 17.03
N VAL A 209 14.55 -11.23 17.42
CA VAL A 209 15.33 -12.46 17.42
C VAL A 209 14.54 -13.58 16.77
N LEU A 210 15.24 -14.42 16.04
CA LEU A 210 14.68 -15.64 15.44
C LEU A 210 14.85 -16.81 16.41
N ILE A 211 13.74 -17.37 16.88
CA ILE A 211 13.71 -18.54 17.77
C ILE A 211 12.77 -19.57 17.16
N ASN A 212 13.30 -20.76 16.87
CA ASN A 212 12.50 -21.85 16.30
C ASN A 212 11.65 -21.42 15.08
N THR A 213 12.28 -20.74 14.13
CA THR A 213 11.63 -20.19 12.91
C THR A 213 10.61 -19.07 13.14
N LYS A 214 10.41 -18.61 14.38
CA LYS A 214 9.51 -17.50 14.70
C LYS A 214 10.30 -16.24 15.02
N ILE A 215 9.82 -15.13 14.50
CA ILE A 215 10.36 -13.80 14.77
C ILE A 215 9.67 -13.27 16.03
N LEU A 216 10.46 -13.04 17.07
CA LEU A 216 9.98 -12.58 18.37
C LEU A 216 10.73 -11.32 18.82
N PRO A 217 10.09 -10.43 19.60
CA PRO A 217 10.79 -9.33 20.23
C PRO A 217 11.90 -9.83 21.16
N ASN A 218 13.08 -9.22 21.08
CA ASN A 218 14.22 -9.57 21.92
C ASN A 218 14.08 -8.97 23.32
N SER A 219 13.82 -9.80 24.31
CA SER A 219 13.71 -9.34 25.72
C SER A 219 15.05 -8.87 26.29
N SER A 220 16.18 -9.34 25.74
CA SER A 220 17.55 -8.96 26.13
C SER A 220 18.11 -7.77 25.35
N TYR A 221 17.28 -7.07 24.57
CA TYR A 221 17.72 -5.95 23.77
C TYR A 221 18.35 -4.85 24.66
N ALA A 222 19.63 -4.57 24.42
CA ALA A 222 20.43 -3.63 25.23
C ALA A 222 20.49 -2.20 24.65
N GLY A 223 19.86 -1.96 23.50
CA GLY A 223 19.97 -0.72 22.75
C GLY A 223 20.96 -0.85 21.59
N LEU A 224 21.16 0.22 20.83
CA LEU A 224 22.06 0.26 19.69
C LEU A 224 23.50 0.52 20.15
N THR A 225 24.46 -0.20 19.59
CA THR A 225 25.88 0.02 19.83
C THR A 225 26.39 1.30 19.17
N ILE A 226 25.91 1.57 17.94
CA ILE A 226 26.24 2.76 17.16
C ILE A 226 24.94 3.46 16.75
N PRO A 227 24.41 4.34 17.62
CA PRO A 227 23.08 4.95 17.36
C PRO A 227 23.09 6.01 16.25
N ASN A 228 24.25 6.47 15.81
CA ASN A 228 24.44 7.48 14.78
C ASN A 228 24.77 6.89 13.39
N ASP A 229 24.50 5.60 13.17
CA ASP A 229 24.73 4.94 11.88
C ASP A 229 23.43 4.33 11.37
N ILE A 230 23.12 4.60 10.10
CA ILE A 230 21.94 4.02 9.42
C ILE A 230 22.01 2.48 9.34
N LYS A 231 23.22 1.91 9.36
CA LYS A 231 23.46 0.47 9.41
C LYS A 231 22.91 -0.20 10.66
N SER A 232 22.64 0.56 11.70
CA SER A 232 22.07 0.05 12.96
C SER A 232 20.55 -0.19 12.89
N PHE A 233 19.94 0.07 11.73
CA PHE A 233 18.51 -0.09 11.52
C PHE A 233 18.23 -1.08 10.38
N ALA A 234 17.06 -1.71 10.45
CA ALA A 234 16.59 -2.69 9.49
C ALA A 234 15.10 -2.50 9.20
N HIS A 235 14.63 -3.00 8.07
CA HIS A 235 13.22 -3.03 7.71
C HIS A 235 12.50 -4.23 8.31
N PHE A 236 11.37 -4.00 8.95
CA PHE A 236 10.49 -5.06 9.45
C PHE A 236 9.40 -5.36 8.42
N ARG A 237 9.81 -6.01 7.35
CA ARG A 237 8.94 -6.40 6.23
C ARG A 237 9.25 -7.82 5.75
N SER A 238 8.34 -8.40 5.00
CA SER A 238 8.58 -9.69 4.35
C SER A 238 9.65 -9.54 3.28
N CYS A 239 10.59 -10.47 3.23
CA CYS A 239 11.64 -10.45 2.21
C CYS A 239 12.15 -11.86 1.90
N LYS A 240 12.66 -12.02 0.68
CA LYS A 240 13.37 -13.24 0.26
C LYS A 240 14.84 -13.13 0.67
N ARG A 241 15.39 -14.21 1.21
CA ARG A 241 16.79 -14.27 1.58
C ARG A 241 17.47 -15.42 0.81
N THR A 242 18.44 -15.04 0.01
CA THR A 242 19.19 -16.00 -0.85
C THR A 242 20.32 -16.73 -0.10
N VAL A 243 20.72 -16.24 1.08
CA VAL A 243 21.79 -16.80 1.89
C VAL A 243 21.19 -17.55 3.07
N PRO A 244 21.70 -18.77 3.43
CA PRO A 244 21.24 -19.49 4.60
C PRO A 244 21.31 -18.64 5.86
N LEU A 245 20.28 -18.72 6.68
CA LEU A 245 20.20 -17.96 7.92
C LEU A 245 21.14 -18.58 8.95
N ILE A 246 22.30 -17.98 9.17
CA ILE A 246 23.28 -18.40 10.17
C ILE A 246 23.07 -17.62 11.48
N GLU A 247 22.58 -16.38 11.37
CA GLU A 247 22.42 -15.46 12.48
C GLU A 247 20.98 -15.49 12.99
N THR A 248 20.83 -15.57 14.30
CA THR A 248 19.54 -15.45 15.00
C THR A 248 19.14 -13.99 15.24
N MET A 249 20.08 -13.06 15.07
CA MET A 249 19.91 -11.61 15.10
C MET A 249 20.26 -11.05 13.72
N ASP A 250 19.90 -9.82 13.44
CA ASP A 250 20.26 -9.08 12.23
C ASP A 250 19.89 -9.81 10.91
N PHE A 251 18.80 -10.54 10.94
CA PHE A 251 18.27 -11.31 9.81
C PHE A 251 17.38 -10.48 8.88
N LEU A 252 16.97 -9.29 9.29
CA LEU A 252 16.13 -8.39 8.52
C LEU A 252 16.96 -7.58 7.51
N PRO A 253 16.34 -7.11 6.39
CA PRO A 253 17.03 -6.28 5.41
C PRO A 253 17.45 -4.93 6.00
N GLU A 254 18.69 -4.51 5.69
CA GLU A 254 19.23 -3.25 6.17
C GLU A 254 18.68 -2.05 5.39
N LEU A 255 18.60 -0.88 6.06
CA LEU A 255 18.23 0.39 5.41
C LEU A 255 19.28 0.87 4.39
N THR A 256 20.50 0.37 4.46
CA THR A 256 21.59 0.75 3.52
C THR A 256 21.32 0.36 2.07
N GLY A 257 20.37 -0.58 1.84
CA GLY A 257 19.93 -0.98 0.50
C GLY A 257 18.95 -0.02 -0.16
N ASP A 258 18.42 0.94 0.59
CA ASP A 258 17.45 1.89 0.09
C ASP A 258 18.08 2.96 -0.83
N ILE A 259 17.24 3.74 -1.49
CA ILE A 259 17.69 4.87 -2.31
C ILE A 259 18.54 5.80 -1.45
N LYS A 260 19.72 6.16 -1.94
CA LYS A 260 20.60 7.09 -1.23
C LYS A 260 19.87 8.42 -0.98
N GLY A 261 19.99 8.95 0.24
CA GLY A 261 19.33 10.18 0.62
C GLY A 261 17.85 10.05 0.97
N SER A 262 17.28 8.84 0.98
CA SER A 262 15.89 8.62 1.43
C SER A 262 15.71 8.79 2.94
N TRP A 263 16.79 8.78 3.70
CA TRP A 263 16.76 8.84 5.15
C TRP A 263 17.58 10.02 5.70
N SER A 264 17.01 10.74 6.66
CA SER A 264 17.69 11.73 7.49
C SER A 264 17.79 11.18 8.91
N LEU A 265 19.04 11.07 9.41
CA LEU A 265 19.32 10.57 10.76
C LEU A 265 19.91 11.69 11.61
N ILE A 266 19.35 11.90 12.80
CA ILE A 266 19.81 12.85 13.81
C ILE A 266 19.96 12.09 15.13
N TYR A 267 21.13 12.19 15.75
CA TYR A 267 21.39 11.65 17.07
C TYR A 267 21.66 12.77 18.07
N ASP A 268 20.93 12.76 19.17
CA ASP A 268 21.16 13.65 20.30
C ASP A 268 21.88 12.91 21.43
N GLU A 269 23.12 13.31 21.70
CA GLU A 269 23.97 12.69 22.72
C GLU A 269 23.44 12.92 24.14
N VAL A 270 22.75 14.03 24.40
CA VAL A 270 22.26 14.39 25.74
C VAL A 270 21.09 13.52 26.13
N THR A 271 20.11 13.39 25.26
CA THR A 271 18.93 12.55 25.46
C THR A 271 19.17 11.10 25.08
N GLN A 272 20.29 10.79 24.38
CA GLN A 272 20.60 9.49 23.78
C GLN A 272 19.46 9.01 22.87
N GLN A 273 18.91 9.93 22.10
CA GLN A 273 17.79 9.69 21.22
C GLN A 273 18.22 9.79 19.76
N THR A 274 17.90 8.75 18.99
CA THR A 274 18.05 8.76 17.53
C THR A 274 16.71 9.03 16.91
N THR A 275 16.68 10.02 16.02
CA THR A 275 15.50 10.33 15.20
C THR A 275 15.84 10.05 13.74
N LEU A 276 15.06 9.18 13.12
CA LEU A 276 15.15 8.87 11.70
C LEU A 276 13.87 9.39 11.00
N ARG A 277 14.05 10.10 9.89
CA ARG A 277 12.94 10.61 9.07
C ARG A 277 13.08 10.10 7.66
N SER A 278 11.97 9.66 7.08
CA SER A 278 11.93 9.36 5.66
C SER A 278 11.77 10.66 4.85
N LEU A 279 12.63 10.84 3.85
CA LEU A 279 12.50 11.91 2.87
C LEU A 279 11.71 11.45 1.65
N LEU A 280 11.59 10.14 1.45
CA LEU A 280 10.77 9.53 0.41
C LEU A 280 9.26 9.65 0.76
N TRP A 281 8.93 9.40 2.04
CA TRP A 281 7.57 9.53 2.57
C TRP A 281 7.55 10.64 3.63
N PRO A 282 7.32 11.90 3.23
CA PRO A 282 7.24 13.02 4.16
C PRO A 282 6.15 12.78 5.20
N GLY A 283 6.50 12.98 6.47
CA GLY A 283 5.61 12.69 7.60
C GLY A 283 6.00 11.45 8.39
N TYR A 284 6.79 10.53 7.83
CA TYR A 284 7.30 9.40 8.59
C TYR A 284 8.45 9.80 9.50
N LYS A 285 8.32 9.44 10.77
CA LYS A 285 9.32 9.68 11.80
C LYS A 285 9.46 8.44 12.68
N PHE A 286 10.67 7.97 12.81
CA PHE A 286 11.05 6.91 13.74
C PHE A 286 11.92 7.50 14.83
N VAL A 287 11.70 7.10 16.07
CA VAL A 287 12.47 7.56 17.24
C VAL A 287 12.91 6.34 18.03
N HIS A 288 14.19 6.29 18.34
CA HIS A 288 14.78 5.29 19.23
C HIS A 288 15.46 5.98 20.39
N CYS A 289 15.14 5.59 21.62
CA CYS A 289 15.81 6.06 22.83
C CYS A 289 16.71 4.95 23.37
N ASN A 290 18.01 5.15 23.30
CA ASN A 290 18.99 4.15 23.74
C ASN A 290 18.97 3.94 25.26
N LYS A 291 18.68 5.01 26.01
CA LYS A 291 18.58 4.96 27.48
C LYS A 291 17.41 4.10 27.96
N SER A 292 16.23 4.26 27.38
CA SER A 292 15.05 3.48 27.73
C SER A 292 14.92 2.17 26.93
N ARG A 293 15.76 1.97 25.90
CA ARG A 293 15.73 0.84 24.98
C ARG A 293 14.37 0.69 24.27
N THR A 294 13.67 1.80 24.10
CA THR A 294 12.36 1.86 23.45
C THR A 294 12.46 2.54 22.10
N TYR A 295 11.61 2.14 21.19
CA TYR A 295 11.50 2.76 19.89
C TYR A 295 10.03 2.85 19.46
N MET A 296 9.75 3.82 18.64
CA MET A 296 8.42 4.08 18.08
C MET A 296 8.55 4.69 16.70
N ALA A 297 7.67 4.31 15.80
CA ALA A 297 7.48 4.94 14.50
C ALA A 297 6.10 5.57 14.45
N LEU A 298 5.96 6.65 13.73
CA LEU A 298 4.68 7.32 13.49
C LEU A 298 4.71 7.98 12.11
N TYR A 299 3.64 7.81 11.36
CA TYR A 299 3.39 8.52 10.13
C TYR A 299 2.32 9.59 10.34
N ILE A 300 2.54 10.82 9.92
CA ILE A 300 1.53 11.87 9.88
C ILE A 300 1.71 12.64 8.57
N GLY A 301 0.74 12.53 7.68
CA GLY A 301 0.78 13.18 6.39
C GLY A 301 -0.31 12.73 5.44
N ALA A 302 -0.28 13.29 4.24
CA ALA A 302 -1.29 13.06 3.21
C ALA A 302 -1.12 11.75 2.41
N GLY A 303 -0.11 10.92 2.72
CA GLY A 303 0.13 9.67 2.00
C GLY A 303 0.83 9.81 0.65
N ASN A 304 1.45 10.95 0.39
CA ASN A 304 2.10 11.22 -0.90
C ASN A 304 3.59 10.89 -0.84
N ILE A 305 4.10 10.22 -1.87
CA ILE A 305 5.52 10.01 -2.09
C ILE A 305 6.18 11.33 -2.53
N ASN A 306 7.43 11.54 -2.15
CA ASN A 306 8.21 12.69 -2.60
C ASN A 306 8.85 12.40 -3.98
N PRO A 307 8.32 12.96 -5.08
CA PRO A 307 8.88 12.74 -6.41
C PRO A 307 10.22 13.45 -6.64
N ASP A 308 10.50 14.49 -5.83
CA ASP A 308 11.68 15.34 -6.00
C ASP A 308 12.94 14.80 -5.28
N LEU A 309 12.82 13.66 -4.60
CA LEU A 309 13.94 13.04 -3.88
C LEU A 309 15.20 12.87 -4.75
N PRO A 310 15.12 12.40 -6.02
CA PRO A 310 16.31 12.24 -6.86
C PRO A 310 17.03 13.54 -7.19
N PHE A 311 16.33 14.68 -7.08
CA PHE A 311 16.89 16.01 -7.36
C PHE A 311 17.40 16.72 -6.09
N SER A 312 17.13 16.15 -4.91
CA SER A 312 17.51 16.72 -3.61
C SER A 312 18.85 16.20 -3.08
N LEU A 313 19.53 15.36 -3.86
CA LEU A 313 20.78 14.66 -3.50
C LEU A 313 22.01 15.42 -3.97
#